data_61622c11cebd7294e05f2cc025c59b32
#
_entry.id   61622c11cebd7294e05f2cc025c59b32
#
_cell.length_a   1.000
_cell.length_b   1.000
_cell.length_c   1.000
_cell.angle_alpha   90.00
_cell.angle_beta   90.00
_cell.angle_gamma   90.00
#
_symmetry.space_group_name_H-M   'P 1'
#
loop_
_entity.id
_entity.type
_entity.pdbx_description
1 polymer ?
#
loop_
_entity_poly.entity_id
_entity_poly.type
_entity_poly.pdbx_seq_one_letter_code
_entity_poly.pdbx_strand_id
1 'polypeptide(L)'
;MYISNMFKNKFLTFILFLAITFSASFIGGLATITFKEPWYSLLNKPTFNPPDWIFGPVWTSLYILMTVSIWLYWNTKKKDMNTVYIYLIHLVFNTTWSVVFFVFHNMILALLILVALIALIINLILRFRRV
;
A
#
# COMPACT_ATOMS: atom_id res chain seq x y z
N MET A 1 0.70 14.59 26.02
CA MET A 1 -0.56 14.14 26.60
C MET A 1 -1.65 13.94 25.56
N TYR A 2 -1.89 14.94 24.73
CA TYR A 2 -2.91 14.82 23.67
C TYR A 2 -2.57 13.67 22.70
N ILE A 3 -1.32 13.62 22.24
CA ILE A 3 -0.87 12.57 21.32
C ILE A 3 -0.96 11.19 21.99
N SER A 4 -0.57 11.09 23.26
CA SER A 4 -0.69 9.83 24.01
C SER A 4 -2.12 9.33 24.08
N ASN A 5 -3.07 10.25 24.34
CA ASN A 5 -4.48 9.91 24.40
C ASN A 5 -5.02 9.47 23.05
N MET A 6 -4.57 10.12 21.97
CA MET A 6 -4.96 9.76 20.61
C MET A 6 -4.52 8.33 20.27
N PHE A 7 -3.29 7.94 20.64
CA PHE A 7 -2.81 6.59 20.38
C PHE A 7 -3.47 5.53 21.26
N LYS A 8 -4.00 5.91 22.42
CA LYS A 8 -4.75 4.99 23.27
C LYS A 8 -6.17 4.78 22.81
N ASN A 9 -6.73 5.72 22.05
CA ASN A 9 -8.08 5.59 21.51
C ASN A 9 -8.05 4.74 20.26
N LYS A 10 -8.72 3.59 20.30
CA LYS A 10 -8.69 2.63 19.19
C LYS A 10 -9.31 3.21 17.92
N PHE A 11 -10.38 3.99 18.05
CA PHE A 11 -11.04 4.58 16.89
C PHE A 11 -10.14 5.62 16.22
N LEU A 12 -9.51 6.49 17.00
CA LEU A 12 -8.61 7.51 16.46
C LEU A 12 -7.38 6.88 15.81
N THR A 13 -6.87 5.81 16.39
CA THR A 13 -5.74 5.07 15.81
C THR A 13 -6.13 4.45 14.47
N PHE A 14 -7.33 3.89 14.37
CA PHE A 14 -7.84 3.37 13.10
C PHE A 14 -7.91 4.46 12.04
N ILE A 15 -8.46 5.62 12.38
CA ILE A 15 -8.58 6.75 11.47
C ILE A 15 -7.20 7.23 11.02
N LEU A 16 -6.22 7.24 11.92
CA LEU A 16 -4.85 7.61 11.59
C LEU A 16 -4.24 6.66 10.56
N PHE A 17 -4.34 5.35 10.79
CA PHE A 17 -3.82 4.37 9.82
C PHE A 17 -4.57 4.43 8.50
N LEU A 18 -5.88 4.66 8.55
CA LEU A 18 -6.68 4.81 7.34
C LEU A 18 -6.19 6.02 6.53
N ALA A 19 -5.97 7.15 7.20
CA ALA A 19 -5.50 8.37 6.55
C ALA A 19 -4.12 8.18 5.92
N ILE A 20 -3.20 7.53 6.64
CA ILE A 20 -1.86 7.28 6.13
C ILE A 20 -1.91 6.35 4.91
N THR A 21 -2.66 5.27 5.00
CA THR A 21 -2.75 4.29 3.91
C THR A 21 -3.41 4.90 2.68
N PHE A 22 -4.49 5.65 2.85
CA PHE A 22 -5.17 6.24 1.72
C PHE A 22 -4.45 7.46 1.17
N SER A 23 -3.55 8.09 1.91
CA SER A 23 -2.65 9.10 1.36
C SER A 23 -1.72 8.48 0.32
N ALA A 24 -1.17 7.31 0.62
CA ALA A 24 -0.36 6.57 -0.34
C ALA A 24 -1.19 6.17 -1.57
N SER A 25 -2.41 5.70 -1.35
CA SER A 25 -3.33 5.35 -2.42
C SER A 25 -3.65 6.55 -3.31
N PHE A 26 -3.88 7.71 -2.72
CA PHE A 26 -4.20 8.94 -3.44
C PHE A 26 -3.05 9.34 -4.38
N ILE A 27 -1.82 9.32 -3.88
CA ILE A 27 -0.65 9.67 -4.68
C ILE A 27 -0.48 8.68 -5.83
N GLY A 28 -0.55 7.39 -5.56
CA GLY A 28 -0.44 6.36 -6.60
C GLY A 28 -1.59 6.44 -7.61
N GLY A 29 -2.80 6.73 -7.13
CA GLY A 29 -3.96 6.89 -7.99
C GLY A 29 -3.85 8.09 -8.91
N LEU A 30 -3.35 9.21 -8.41
CA LEU A 30 -3.11 10.40 -9.25
C LEU A 30 -2.08 10.11 -10.34
N ALA A 31 -0.99 9.43 -10.00
CA ALA A 31 0.01 9.05 -10.99
C ALA A 31 -0.60 8.17 -12.08
N THR A 32 -1.44 7.22 -11.69
CA THR A 32 -2.08 6.31 -12.65
C THR A 32 -3.03 7.07 -13.56
N ILE A 33 -3.96 7.84 -12.99
CA ILE A 33 -4.98 8.55 -13.77
C ILE A 33 -4.36 9.56 -14.73
N THR A 34 -3.33 10.28 -14.27
CA THR A 34 -2.73 11.37 -15.03
C THR A 34 -1.82 10.86 -16.16
N PHE A 35 -1.06 9.78 -15.91
CA PHE A 35 0.02 9.36 -16.81
C PHE A 35 -0.20 8.00 -17.46
N LYS A 36 -1.26 7.30 -17.14
CA LYS A 36 -1.50 5.96 -17.67
C LYS A 36 -1.67 5.96 -19.19
N GLU A 37 -2.51 6.81 -19.72
CA GLU A 37 -2.84 6.85 -21.14
C GLU A 37 -2.04 7.92 -21.88
N PRO A 38 -1.69 7.70 -23.14
CA PRO A 38 -2.00 6.53 -23.99
C PRO A 38 -1.02 5.36 -23.83
N TRP A 39 0.02 5.52 -23.02
CA TRP A 39 1.13 4.56 -22.95
C TRP A 39 0.64 3.15 -22.55
N TYR A 40 -0.20 3.05 -21.50
CA TYR A 40 -0.61 1.75 -20.99
C TYR A 40 -1.45 0.97 -22.00
N SER A 41 -2.32 1.65 -22.74
CA SER A 41 -3.16 1.01 -23.75
C SER A 41 -2.37 0.49 -24.94
N LEU A 42 -1.18 1.07 -25.19
CA LEU A 42 -0.32 0.65 -26.29
C LEU A 42 0.59 -0.52 -25.93
N LEU A 43 0.61 -0.92 -24.65
CA LEU A 43 1.43 -2.03 -24.21
C LEU A 43 0.89 -3.35 -24.73
N ASN A 44 1.82 -4.27 -25.00
CA ASN A 44 1.46 -5.64 -25.38
C ASN A 44 1.14 -6.41 -24.09
N LYS A 45 -0.15 -6.56 -23.79
CA LYS A 45 -0.62 -7.14 -22.53
C LYS A 45 -1.04 -8.60 -22.74
N PRO A 46 -0.95 -9.44 -21.69
CA PRO A 46 -1.44 -10.82 -21.75
C PRO A 46 -2.93 -10.88 -22.04
N THR A 47 -3.39 -11.97 -22.67
CA THR A 47 -4.81 -12.16 -23.00
C THR A 47 -5.70 -12.23 -21.75
N PHE A 48 -5.14 -12.64 -20.60
CA PHE A 48 -5.86 -12.75 -19.33
C PHE A 48 -5.84 -11.45 -18.52
N ASN A 49 -5.35 -10.35 -19.11
CA ASN A 49 -5.30 -9.06 -18.41
C ASN A 49 -6.71 -8.58 -18.05
N PRO A 50 -7.00 -8.27 -16.77
CA PRO A 50 -8.32 -7.85 -16.35
C PRO A 50 -8.73 -6.51 -16.98
N PRO A 51 -10.03 -6.24 -17.12
CA PRO A 51 -10.51 -4.92 -17.57
C PRO A 51 -10.10 -3.82 -16.58
N ASP A 52 -9.92 -2.60 -17.10
CA ASP A 52 -9.44 -1.48 -16.29
C ASP A 52 -10.35 -1.15 -15.10
N TRP A 53 -11.69 -1.31 -15.27
CA TRP A 53 -12.65 -0.95 -14.23
C TRP A 53 -12.50 -1.79 -12.95
N ILE A 54 -11.88 -2.98 -13.06
CA ILE A 54 -11.69 -3.85 -11.89
C ILE A 54 -10.66 -3.28 -10.93
N PHE A 55 -9.67 -2.54 -11.43
CA PHE A 55 -8.54 -2.08 -10.60
C PHE A 55 -8.96 -1.16 -9.46
N GLY A 56 -9.94 -0.26 -9.70
CA GLY A 56 -10.41 0.64 -8.66
C GLY A 56 -10.97 -0.09 -7.44
N PRO A 57 -12.01 -0.92 -7.60
CA PRO A 57 -12.57 -1.66 -6.47
C PRO A 57 -11.58 -2.61 -5.80
N VAL A 58 -10.73 -3.30 -6.58
CA VAL A 58 -9.75 -4.23 -6.04
C VAL A 58 -8.72 -3.49 -5.18
N TRP A 59 -8.16 -2.40 -5.69
CA TRP A 59 -7.15 -1.64 -4.95
C TRP A 59 -7.73 -0.99 -3.71
N THR A 60 -8.96 -0.46 -3.79
CA THR A 60 -9.65 0.12 -2.63
C THR A 60 -9.83 -0.93 -1.54
N SER A 61 -10.28 -2.13 -1.93
CA SER A 61 -10.45 -3.23 -0.99
C SER A 61 -9.13 -3.62 -0.34
N LEU A 62 -8.05 -3.69 -1.12
CA LEU A 62 -6.72 -4.03 -0.60
C LEU A 62 -6.23 -2.99 0.41
N TYR A 63 -6.44 -1.70 0.13
CA TYR A 63 -6.02 -0.65 1.06
C TYR A 63 -6.82 -0.69 2.36
N ILE A 64 -8.10 -1.01 2.30
CA ILE A 64 -8.92 -1.18 3.51
C ILE A 64 -8.41 -2.36 4.32
N LEU A 65 -8.11 -3.49 3.67
CA LEU A 65 -7.58 -4.67 4.35
C LEU A 65 -6.21 -4.40 4.97
N MET A 66 -5.35 -3.65 4.27
CA MET A 66 -4.05 -3.23 4.83
C MET A 66 -4.25 -2.40 6.10
N THR A 67 -5.17 -1.44 6.06
CA THR A 67 -5.46 -0.58 7.21
C THR A 67 -5.95 -1.39 8.40
N VAL A 68 -6.88 -2.31 8.17
CA VAL A 68 -7.41 -3.17 9.23
C VAL A 68 -6.29 -4.04 9.81
N SER A 69 -5.44 -4.59 8.95
CA SER A 69 -4.35 -5.46 9.40
C SER A 69 -3.38 -4.75 10.33
N ILE A 70 -2.91 -3.55 9.95
CA ILE A 70 -1.97 -2.80 10.78
C ILE A 70 -2.64 -2.29 12.06
N TRP A 71 -3.92 -1.93 11.97
CA TRP A 71 -4.67 -1.49 13.14
C TRP A 71 -4.86 -2.61 14.15
N LEU A 72 -5.20 -3.82 13.70
CA LEU A 72 -5.32 -4.98 14.57
C LEU A 72 -3.98 -5.30 15.24
N TYR A 73 -2.89 -5.23 14.47
CA TYR A 73 -1.55 -5.43 15.01
C TYR A 73 -1.22 -4.37 16.07
N TRP A 74 -1.53 -3.11 15.81
CA TRP A 74 -1.27 -2.01 16.73
C TRP A 74 -1.96 -2.21 18.08
N ASN A 75 -3.13 -2.83 18.07
CA ASN A 75 -3.90 -3.03 19.29
C ASN A 75 -3.46 -4.27 20.10
N THR A 76 -2.44 -4.99 19.65
CA THR A 76 -1.91 -6.12 20.38
C THR A 76 -0.94 -5.68 21.48
N LYS A 77 -0.77 -6.51 22.49
CA LYS A 77 0.20 -6.24 23.56
C LYS A 77 1.64 -6.54 23.16
N LYS A 78 1.82 -7.33 22.10
CA LYS A 78 3.14 -7.77 21.64
C LYS A 78 3.64 -6.96 20.45
N LYS A 79 3.06 -5.79 20.19
CA LYS A 79 3.45 -4.99 19.02
C LYS A 79 4.90 -4.54 19.13
N ASP A 80 5.53 -4.50 17.98
CA ASP A 80 6.91 -4.05 17.80
C ASP A 80 6.89 -2.86 16.85
N MET A 81 7.50 -1.75 17.26
CA MET A 81 7.55 -0.55 16.42
C MET A 81 8.28 -0.79 15.11
N ASN A 82 9.23 -1.72 15.08
CA ASN A 82 9.90 -2.07 13.82
C ASN A 82 8.91 -2.58 12.78
N THR A 83 7.88 -3.32 13.20
CA THR A 83 6.84 -3.79 12.29
C THR A 83 6.04 -2.62 11.71
N VAL A 84 5.74 -1.60 12.52
CA VAL A 84 5.05 -0.40 12.04
C VAL A 84 5.93 0.34 11.02
N TYR A 85 7.22 0.46 11.28
CA TYR A 85 8.14 1.09 10.34
C TYR A 85 8.22 0.32 9.02
N ILE A 86 8.22 -1.01 9.07
CA ILE A 86 8.20 -1.84 7.86
C ILE A 86 6.92 -1.60 7.07
N TYR A 87 5.78 -1.46 7.75
CA TYR A 87 4.52 -1.13 7.10
C TYR A 87 4.59 0.21 6.37
N LEU A 88 5.16 1.23 7.01
CA LEU A 88 5.30 2.55 6.39
C LEU A 88 6.23 2.51 5.18
N ILE A 89 7.34 1.77 5.29
CA ILE A 89 8.25 1.58 4.15
C ILE A 89 7.53 0.87 3.01
N HIS A 90 6.72 -0.12 3.33
CA HIS A 90 5.90 -0.83 2.34
C HIS A 90 4.97 0.13 1.60
N LEU A 91 4.34 1.07 2.30
CA LEU A 91 3.48 2.07 1.66
C LEU A 91 4.26 2.98 0.71
N VAL A 92 5.48 3.39 1.10
CA VAL A 92 6.35 4.19 0.25
C VAL A 92 6.68 3.44 -1.04
N PHE A 93 7.06 2.18 -0.93
CA PHE A 93 7.36 1.36 -2.11
C PHE A 93 6.13 1.15 -2.97
N ASN A 94 4.96 0.99 -2.35
CA ASN A 94 3.70 0.83 -3.05
C ASN A 94 3.39 2.04 -3.93
N THR A 95 3.55 3.24 -3.36
CA THR A 95 3.35 4.50 -4.08
C THR A 95 4.41 4.68 -5.16
N THR A 96 5.67 4.39 -4.84
CA THR A 96 6.78 4.54 -5.77
C THR A 96 6.61 3.63 -6.98
N TRP A 97 6.07 2.43 -6.82
CA TRP A 97 5.81 1.55 -7.96
C TRP A 97 4.91 2.22 -9.00
N SER A 98 3.81 2.81 -8.56
CA SER A 98 2.89 3.48 -9.47
C SER A 98 3.57 4.63 -10.21
N VAL A 99 4.38 5.42 -9.51
CA VAL A 99 5.10 6.54 -10.13
C VAL A 99 6.11 6.01 -11.16
N VAL A 100 6.91 5.01 -10.80
CA VAL A 100 7.93 4.47 -11.68
C VAL A 100 7.30 3.83 -12.92
N PHE A 101 6.21 3.10 -12.74
CA PHE A 101 5.55 2.40 -13.85
C PHE A 101 4.83 3.35 -14.78
N PHE A 102 4.00 4.25 -14.25
CA PHE A 102 3.12 5.08 -15.08
C PHE A 102 3.73 6.42 -15.49
N VAL A 103 4.56 7.03 -14.65
CA VAL A 103 5.16 8.32 -14.95
C VAL A 103 6.47 8.16 -15.71
N PHE A 104 7.36 7.31 -15.22
CA PHE A 104 8.69 7.11 -15.82
C PHE A 104 8.74 6.00 -16.85
N HIS A 105 7.70 5.16 -16.93
CA HIS A 105 7.60 4.04 -17.86
C HIS A 105 8.79 3.07 -17.76
N ASN A 106 9.39 2.96 -16.59
CA ASN A 106 10.55 2.10 -16.38
C ASN A 106 10.10 0.75 -15.84
N MET A 107 9.88 -0.21 -16.74
CA MET A 107 9.35 -1.51 -16.38
C MET A 107 10.33 -2.35 -15.56
N ILE A 108 11.63 -2.24 -15.84
CA ILE A 108 12.65 -3.01 -15.11
C ILE A 108 12.72 -2.54 -13.66
N LEU A 109 12.78 -1.22 -13.45
CA LEU A 109 12.80 -0.67 -12.10
C LEU A 109 11.48 -0.96 -11.36
N ALA A 110 10.35 -0.87 -12.05
CA ALA A 110 9.06 -1.22 -11.47
C ALA A 110 9.01 -2.69 -11.04
N LEU A 111 9.59 -3.59 -11.84
CA LEU A 111 9.67 -4.99 -11.48
C LEU A 111 10.51 -5.21 -10.21
N LEU A 112 11.66 -4.51 -10.11
CA LEU A 112 12.50 -4.61 -8.93
C LEU A 112 11.78 -4.10 -7.68
N ILE A 113 11.03 -3.00 -7.81
CA ILE A 113 10.23 -2.46 -6.70
C ILE A 113 9.13 -3.46 -6.32
N LEU A 114 8.52 -4.11 -7.29
CA LEU A 114 7.48 -5.11 -7.03
C LEU A 114 8.05 -6.31 -6.25
N VAL A 115 9.25 -6.77 -6.61
CA VAL A 115 9.91 -7.85 -5.88
C VAL A 115 10.19 -7.43 -4.44
N ALA A 116 10.66 -6.18 -4.24
CA ALA A 116 10.89 -5.66 -2.91
C ALA A 116 9.58 -5.56 -2.11
N LEU A 117 8.49 -5.15 -2.76
CA LEU A 117 7.16 -5.10 -2.13
C LEU A 117 6.71 -6.49 -1.66
N ILE A 118 6.89 -7.49 -2.50
CA ILE A 118 6.53 -8.87 -2.14
C ILE A 118 7.31 -9.31 -0.91
N ALA A 119 8.61 -9.02 -0.87
CA ALA A 119 9.44 -9.36 0.28
C ALA A 119 8.97 -8.64 1.55
N LEU A 120 8.62 -7.36 1.45
CA LEU A 120 8.10 -6.59 2.59
C LEU A 120 6.76 -7.15 3.07
N ILE A 121 5.88 -7.50 2.16
CA ILE A 121 4.57 -8.06 2.51
C ILE A 121 4.73 -9.41 3.20
N ILE A 122 5.61 -10.27 2.71
CA ILE A 122 5.88 -11.56 3.35
C ILE A 122 6.43 -11.34 4.76
N ASN A 123 7.35 -10.39 4.92
CA ASN A 123 7.90 -10.05 6.23
C ASN A 123 6.79 -9.60 7.19
N LEU A 124 5.87 -8.74 6.72
CA LEU A 124 4.74 -8.27 7.53
C LEU A 124 3.82 -9.41 7.93
N ILE A 125 3.51 -10.31 7.00
CA ILE A 125 2.66 -11.46 7.29
C ILE A 125 3.28 -12.31 8.40
N LEU A 126 4.58 -12.59 8.30
CA LEU A 126 5.28 -13.37 9.32
C LEU A 126 5.28 -12.69 10.68
N ARG A 127 5.43 -11.35 10.70
CA ARG A 127 5.39 -10.60 11.95
C ARG A 127 3.99 -10.57 12.56
N PHE A 128 2.96 -10.43 11.74
CA PHE A 128 1.58 -10.43 12.21
C PHE A 128 1.19 -11.78 12.79
N ARG A 129 1.72 -12.87 12.27
CA ARG A 129 1.44 -14.21 12.77
C ARG A 129 2.00 -14.47 14.17
N ARG A 130 2.97 -13.69 14.60
CA ARG A 130 3.60 -13.86 15.92
C ARG A 130 2.76 -13.31 17.07
N VAL A 131 1.68 -12.63 16.80
CA VAL A 131 0.84 -12.01 17.81
C VAL A 131 -0.55 -12.61 17.87
#